data_3ce66b6f70c8df21c7d9028cd91761c5
#
_entry.id   3ce66b6f70c8df21c7d9028cd91761c5
#
_cell.length_a   1.000
_cell.length_b   1.000
_cell.length_c   1.000
_cell.angle_alpha   90.00
_cell.angle_beta   90.00
_cell.angle_gamma   90.00
#
_symmetry.space_group_name_H-M   'P 1'
#
loop_
_entity.id
_entity.type
_entity.pdbx_description
1 polymer ?
#
loop_
_entity_poly.entity_id
_entity_poly.type
_entity_poly.pdbx_seq_one_letter_code
_entity_poly.pdbx_strand_id
1 'polypeptide(L)'
;MKQICIILAHPYERSLNAAIANAAAEKLQNSGYEVKFHDLYKEKFNPILSGAELVSDESDDELLKAHQKDIANAHGIVIVHPNWWGEPPAILKGWIDRVLRQRVAYDFAPGDNGGGLPIGLLKAKAAVVFNTSNTPEARENKIFGDPLERIWKSCIFDFCGVKTFERLMFRVVADSDEVERKVWLEQVAQTLDRYFPKQMNLL
;
A
#
# COMPACT_ATOMS: atom_id res chain seq x y z
N MET A 1 3.78 14.82 14.84
CA MET A 1 3.05 13.53 14.88
C MET A 1 3.61 12.65 13.78
N LYS A 2 3.77 11.32 13.99
CA LYS A 2 4.22 10.41 12.91
C LYS A 2 3.05 10.16 11.97
N GLN A 3 3.30 10.22 10.67
CA GLN A 3 2.28 10.06 9.63
C GLN A 3 2.25 8.62 9.11
N ILE A 4 1.06 8.04 8.95
CA ILE A 4 0.86 6.78 8.23
C ILE A 4 0.04 7.08 6.97
N CYS A 5 0.52 6.59 5.82
CA CYS A 5 -0.19 6.69 4.56
C CYS A 5 -0.98 5.39 4.31
N ILE A 6 -2.30 5.50 4.15
CA ILE A 6 -3.18 4.38 3.82
C ILE A 6 -3.68 4.56 2.40
N ILE A 7 -3.51 3.54 1.57
CA ILE A 7 -4.01 3.50 0.19
C ILE A 7 -5.07 2.41 0.07
N LEU A 8 -6.28 2.78 -0.27
CA LEU A 8 -7.39 1.87 -0.57
C LEU A 8 -7.63 1.83 -2.08
N ALA A 9 -7.70 0.62 -2.64
CA ALA A 9 -8.03 0.41 -4.05
C ALA A 9 -9.15 -0.62 -4.21
N HIS A 10 -10.41 -0.19 -4.02
CA HIS A 10 -11.58 -1.01 -4.30
C HIS A 10 -12.76 -0.15 -4.78
N PRO A 11 -13.45 -0.50 -5.90
CA PRO A 11 -14.51 0.33 -6.48
C PRO A 11 -15.81 0.37 -5.67
N TYR A 12 -16.03 -0.59 -4.77
CA TYR A 12 -17.25 -0.70 -3.99
C TYR A 12 -17.01 -0.28 -2.54
N GLU A 13 -17.64 0.83 -2.13
CA GLU A 13 -17.48 1.46 -0.80
C GLU A 13 -17.85 0.53 0.37
N ARG A 14 -18.76 -0.43 0.17
CA ARG A 14 -19.17 -1.41 1.19
C ARG A 14 -18.46 -2.75 1.06
N SER A 15 -17.29 -2.77 0.44
CA SER A 15 -16.45 -3.97 0.33
C SER A 15 -15.75 -4.28 1.65
N LEU A 16 -15.29 -5.53 1.78
CA LEU A 16 -14.41 -5.92 2.88
C LEU A 16 -13.09 -5.11 2.87
N ASN A 17 -12.56 -4.78 1.69
CA ASN A 17 -11.37 -3.92 1.57
C ASN A 17 -11.63 -2.54 2.18
N ALA A 18 -12.79 -1.93 1.91
CA ALA A 18 -13.14 -0.64 2.53
C ALA A 18 -13.28 -0.78 4.06
N ALA A 19 -13.90 -1.86 4.55
CA ALA A 19 -14.01 -2.11 5.98
C ALA A 19 -12.62 -2.27 6.64
N ILE A 20 -11.71 -3.01 6.02
CA ILE A 20 -10.32 -3.17 6.47
C ILE A 20 -9.59 -1.83 6.51
N ALA A 21 -9.67 -1.03 5.44
CA ALA A 21 -8.99 0.26 5.36
C ALA A 21 -9.52 1.25 6.41
N ASN A 22 -10.84 1.30 6.64
CA ASN A 22 -11.45 2.14 7.66
C ASN A 22 -11.07 1.69 9.07
N ALA A 23 -11.11 0.39 9.36
CA ALA A 23 -10.65 -0.16 10.65
C ALA A 23 -9.17 0.14 10.90
N ALA A 24 -8.33 0.06 9.86
CA ALA A 24 -6.93 0.42 9.94
C ALA A 24 -6.74 1.92 10.25
N ALA A 25 -7.50 2.79 9.59
CA ALA A 25 -7.44 4.24 9.84
C ALA A 25 -7.84 4.59 11.26
N GLU A 26 -8.96 4.06 11.74
CA GLU A 26 -9.44 4.28 13.11
C GLU A 26 -8.43 3.78 14.14
N LYS A 27 -7.91 2.56 13.95
CA LYS A 27 -6.91 1.97 14.85
C LYS A 27 -5.65 2.83 14.95
N LEU A 28 -5.13 3.31 13.82
CA LEU A 28 -3.91 4.12 13.78
C LEU A 28 -4.14 5.52 14.37
N GLN A 29 -5.29 6.15 14.12
CA GLN A 29 -5.65 7.41 14.74
C GLN A 29 -5.74 7.27 16.28
N ASN A 30 -6.39 6.23 16.77
CA ASN A 30 -6.49 5.91 18.20
C ASN A 30 -5.12 5.56 18.83
N SER A 31 -4.15 5.16 18.01
CA SER A 31 -2.77 4.92 18.40
C SER A 31 -1.88 6.18 18.34
N GLY A 32 -2.45 7.35 18.01
CA GLY A 32 -1.77 8.65 18.02
C GLY A 32 -1.02 8.98 16.73
N TYR A 33 -1.33 8.32 15.62
CA TYR A 33 -0.76 8.66 14.31
C TYR A 33 -1.63 9.68 13.56
N GLU A 34 -0.99 10.53 12.76
CA GLU A 34 -1.66 11.25 11.69
C GLU A 34 -1.88 10.29 10.52
N VAL A 35 -3.13 10.14 10.06
CA VAL A 35 -3.46 9.25 8.95
C VAL A 35 -3.73 10.07 7.69
N LYS A 36 -2.96 9.82 6.63
CA LYS A 36 -3.24 10.24 5.27
C LYS A 36 -3.94 9.09 4.56
N PHE A 37 -5.23 9.25 4.34
CA PHE A 37 -6.09 8.21 3.77
C PHE A 37 -6.45 8.56 2.33
N HIS A 38 -6.03 7.72 1.40
CA HIS A 38 -6.28 7.85 -0.04
C HIS A 38 -7.15 6.69 -0.53
N ASP A 39 -8.40 7.00 -0.86
CA ASP A 39 -9.29 6.10 -1.58
C ASP A 39 -9.20 6.42 -3.07
N LEU A 40 -8.45 5.61 -3.81
CA LEU A 40 -8.14 5.90 -5.21
C LEU A 40 -9.37 6.00 -6.12
N TYR A 41 -10.42 5.21 -5.84
CA TYR A 41 -11.66 5.28 -6.61
C TYR A 41 -12.49 6.51 -6.26
N LYS A 42 -12.62 6.84 -4.98
CA LYS A 42 -13.36 8.02 -4.51
C LYS A 42 -12.70 9.33 -4.94
N GLU A 43 -11.37 9.36 -4.91
CA GLU A 43 -10.56 10.49 -5.38
C GLU A 43 -10.50 10.57 -6.90
N LYS A 44 -10.98 9.54 -7.62
CA LYS A 44 -10.90 9.43 -9.07
C LYS A 44 -9.46 9.57 -9.58
N PHE A 45 -8.53 8.94 -8.86
CA PHE A 45 -7.13 8.97 -9.24
C PHE A 45 -6.96 8.50 -10.69
N ASN A 46 -6.29 9.29 -11.53
CA ASN A 46 -5.99 8.89 -12.90
C ASN A 46 -4.81 7.89 -12.89
N PRO A 47 -5.02 6.62 -13.28
CA PRO A 47 -3.96 5.62 -13.27
C PRO A 47 -3.05 5.64 -14.51
N ILE A 48 -3.37 6.48 -15.50
CA ILE A 48 -2.67 6.45 -16.77
C ILE A 48 -1.44 7.33 -16.73
N LEU A 49 -0.26 6.70 -16.75
CA LEU A 49 1.02 7.38 -16.93
C LEU A 49 1.11 7.94 -18.36
N SER A 50 1.27 9.25 -18.47
CA SER A 50 1.36 9.91 -19.79
C SER A 50 2.77 9.87 -20.36
N GLY A 51 2.88 10.00 -21.70
CA GLY A 51 4.19 10.12 -22.34
C GLY A 51 4.96 11.37 -21.89
N ALA A 52 4.29 12.45 -21.53
CA ALA A 52 4.91 13.65 -20.98
C ALA A 52 5.55 13.39 -19.64
N GLU A 53 4.89 12.66 -18.74
CA GLU A 53 5.45 12.26 -17.43
C GLU A 53 6.66 11.32 -17.53
N LEU A 54 6.87 10.64 -18.66
CA LEU A 54 8.04 9.79 -18.87
C LEU A 54 9.30 10.59 -19.24
N VAL A 55 9.16 11.74 -19.87
CA VAL A 55 10.28 12.58 -20.31
C VAL A 55 10.53 13.78 -19.40
N SER A 56 9.57 14.12 -18.56
CA SER A 56 9.63 15.21 -17.60
C SER A 56 9.17 14.69 -16.24
N ASP A 57 9.88 14.98 -15.18
CA ASP A 57 9.43 14.66 -13.81
C ASP A 57 8.35 15.62 -13.29
N GLU A 58 7.96 16.59 -14.10
CA GLU A 58 6.94 17.57 -13.77
C GLU A 58 5.55 17.09 -14.21
N SER A 59 4.59 17.29 -13.35
CA SER A 59 3.18 17.04 -13.62
C SER A 59 2.36 18.20 -13.06
N ASP A 60 1.33 18.62 -13.77
CA ASP A 60 0.35 19.62 -13.29
C ASP A 60 -0.78 18.97 -12.46
N ASP A 61 -0.74 17.67 -12.29
CA ASP A 61 -1.72 16.92 -11.50
C ASP A 61 -1.47 17.12 -9.99
N GLU A 62 -2.23 18.03 -9.37
CA GLU A 62 -2.10 18.35 -7.95
C GLU A 62 -2.45 17.17 -7.04
N LEU A 63 -3.35 16.27 -7.47
CA LEU A 63 -3.66 15.06 -6.72
C LEU A 63 -2.45 14.12 -6.71
N LEU A 64 -1.79 13.93 -7.86
CA LEU A 64 -0.56 13.16 -7.96
C LEU A 64 0.53 13.71 -7.02
N LYS A 65 0.77 15.03 -7.05
CA LYS A 65 1.76 15.68 -6.17
C LYS A 65 1.44 15.47 -4.69
N ALA A 66 0.16 15.53 -4.31
CA ALA A 66 -0.26 15.28 -2.94
C ALA A 66 0.06 13.84 -2.52
N HIS A 67 -0.25 12.84 -3.36
CA HIS A 67 0.09 11.45 -3.11
C HIS A 67 1.59 11.22 -2.99
N GLN A 68 2.38 11.79 -3.91
CA GLN A 68 3.84 11.72 -3.86
C GLN A 68 4.41 12.31 -2.58
N LYS A 69 3.92 13.48 -2.15
CA LYS A 69 4.31 14.12 -0.91
C LYS A 69 3.96 13.26 0.31
N ASP A 70 2.76 12.72 0.36
CA ASP A 70 2.27 11.96 1.51
C ASP A 70 3.02 10.63 1.64
N ILE A 71 3.27 9.91 0.55
CA ILE A 71 4.01 8.65 0.59
C ILE A 71 5.49 8.86 0.95
N ALA A 72 6.14 9.89 0.38
CA ALA A 72 7.54 10.20 0.67
C ALA A 72 7.77 10.62 2.13
N ASN A 73 6.78 11.20 2.79
CA ASN A 73 6.87 11.65 4.18
C ASN A 73 6.28 10.66 5.19
N ALA A 74 5.66 9.59 4.74
CA ALA A 74 5.07 8.58 5.60
C ALA A 74 6.12 7.89 6.48
N HIS A 75 5.81 7.70 7.76
CA HIS A 75 6.59 6.86 8.68
C HIS A 75 6.20 5.39 8.60
N GLY A 76 5.03 5.11 8.03
CA GLY A 76 4.53 3.79 7.73
C GLY A 76 3.54 3.82 6.60
N ILE A 77 3.38 2.69 5.93
CA ILE A 77 2.51 2.55 4.76
C ILE A 77 1.56 1.38 4.98
N VAL A 78 0.29 1.59 4.68
CA VAL A 78 -0.73 0.53 4.66
C VAL A 78 -1.39 0.53 3.29
N ILE A 79 -1.39 -0.62 2.61
CA ILE A 79 -2.06 -0.79 1.31
C ILE A 79 -3.20 -1.79 1.48
N VAL A 80 -4.38 -1.47 0.96
CA VAL A 80 -5.56 -2.36 1.03
C VAL A 80 -6.15 -2.52 -0.36
N HIS A 81 -6.16 -3.76 -0.86
CA HIS A 81 -6.70 -4.05 -2.20
C HIS A 81 -7.07 -5.53 -2.40
N PRO A 82 -7.97 -5.87 -3.33
CA PRO A 82 -8.24 -7.25 -3.70
C PRO A 82 -7.10 -7.83 -4.55
N ASN A 83 -6.96 -9.16 -4.49
CA ASN A 83 -6.14 -9.90 -5.45
C ASN A 83 -6.97 -10.14 -6.73
N TRP A 84 -6.63 -9.46 -7.80
CA TRP A 84 -7.22 -9.65 -9.11
C TRP A 84 -6.16 -10.16 -10.10
N TRP A 85 -6.31 -11.41 -10.51
CA TRP A 85 -5.37 -12.07 -11.43
C TRP A 85 -3.92 -12.15 -10.93
N GLY A 86 -3.72 -12.24 -9.62
CA GLY A 86 -2.39 -12.26 -9.02
C GLY A 86 -1.73 -10.88 -8.91
N GLU A 87 -2.48 -9.79 -9.18
CA GLU A 87 -1.98 -8.42 -9.23
C GLU A 87 -2.87 -7.44 -8.44
N PRO A 88 -2.38 -6.21 -8.17
CA PRO A 88 -3.23 -5.13 -7.71
C PRO A 88 -4.19 -4.67 -8.82
N PRO A 89 -5.36 -4.10 -8.46
CA PRO A 89 -6.27 -3.49 -9.44
C PRO A 89 -5.57 -2.45 -10.31
N ALA A 90 -6.05 -2.28 -11.56
CA ALA A 90 -5.44 -1.36 -12.54
C ALA A 90 -5.22 0.05 -12.00
N ILE A 91 -6.16 0.59 -11.21
CA ILE A 91 -6.01 1.92 -10.60
C ILE A 91 -4.82 1.96 -9.63
N LEU A 92 -4.58 0.89 -8.86
CA LEU A 92 -3.46 0.82 -7.93
C LEU A 92 -2.15 0.57 -8.66
N LYS A 93 -2.15 -0.23 -9.73
CA LYS A 93 -0.97 -0.40 -10.57
C LYS A 93 -0.55 0.94 -11.20
N GLY A 94 -1.51 1.69 -11.74
CA GLY A 94 -1.22 3.04 -12.27
C GLY A 94 -0.81 4.04 -11.18
N TRP A 95 -1.33 3.90 -9.96
CA TRP A 95 -0.85 4.67 -8.80
C TRP A 95 0.63 4.36 -8.51
N ILE A 96 1.03 3.08 -8.51
CA ILE A 96 2.44 2.67 -8.35
C ILE A 96 3.30 3.34 -9.43
N ASP A 97 2.89 3.26 -10.70
CA ASP A 97 3.64 3.78 -11.84
C ASP A 97 3.82 5.30 -11.81
N ARG A 98 2.83 6.04 -11.31
CA ARG A 98 2.84 7.50 -11.29
C ARG A 98 3.39 8.09 -9.99
N VAL A 99 3.17 7.43 -8.85
CA VAL A 99 3.54 7.96 -7.53
C VAL A 99 4.93 7.50 -7.10
N LEU A 100 5.27 6.20 -7.28
CA LEU A 100 6.57 5.67 -6.86
C LEU A 100 7.63 5.90 -7.94
N ARG A 101 7.89 7.17 -8.23
CA ARG A 101 8.84 7.62 -9.25
C ARG A 101 10.24 7.82 -8.69
N GLN A 102 11.23 7.87 -9.61
CA GLN A 102 12.57 8.33 -9.31
C GLN A 102 12.53 9.72 -8.64
N ARG A 103 13.40 10.00 -7.70
CA ARG A 103 13.45 11.20 -6.85
C ARG A 103 12.28 11.37 -5.86
N VAL A 104 11.28 10.50 -5.91
CA VAL A 104 10.18 10.44 -4.93
C VAL A 104 10.34 9.22 -4.02
N ALA A 105 10.38 8.02 -4.60
CA ALA A 105 10.43 6.77 -3.86
C ALA A 105 11.79 6.07 -3.92
N TYR A 106 12.56 6.34 -4.95
CA TYR A 106 13.91 5.81 -5.15
C TYR A 106 14.75 6.74 -6.01
N ASP A 107 16.07 6.48 -6.06
CA ASP A 107 17.01 7.12 -6.98
C ASP A 107 18.16 6.16 -7.32
N PHE A 108 19.08 6.58 -8.20
CA PHE A 108 20.31 5.88 -8.52
C PHE A 108 21.51 6.76 -8.23
N ALA A 109 22.68 6.14 -8.14
CA ALA A 109 23.93 6.89 -7.94
C ALA A 109 24.21 7.81 -9.14
N PRO A 110 24.89 8.95 -8.95
CA PRO A 110 25.27 9.83 -10.06
C PRO A 110 26.01 9.08 -11.15
N GLY A 111 25.54 9.18 -12.40
CA GLY A 111 26.07 8.48 -13.56
C GLY A 111 25.53 7.07 -13.79
N ASP A 112 24.69 6.56 -12.91
CA ASP A 112 23.96 5.32 -13.10
C ASP A 112 22.58 5.62 -13.71
N ASN A 113 22.30 5.03 -14.87
CA ASN A 113 21.05 5.20 -15.59
C ASN A 113 20.03 4.08 -15.32
N GLY A 114 20.17 3.36 -14.20
CA GLY A 114 19.23 2.31 -13.77
C GLY A 114 19.75 0.88 -13.86
N GLY A 115 21.02 0.68 -14.19
CA GLY A 115 21.65 -0.65 -14.22
C GLY A 115 22.21 -1.10 -12.87
N GLY A 116 22.36 -0.19 -11.91
CA GLY A 116 22.88 -0.47 -10.58
C GLY A 116 21.82 -0.73 -9.53
N LEU A 117 22.23 -0.68 -8.26
CA LEU A 117 21.33 -0.85 -7.13
C LEU A 117 20.56 0.44 -6.86
N PRO A 118 19.24 0.36 -6.64
CA PRO A 118 18.44 1.54 -6.30
C PRO A 118 18.79 2.06 -4.91
N ILE A 119 18.73 3.37 -4.76
CA ILE A 119 18.78 4.07 -3.48
C ILE A 119 17.33 4.35 -3.08
N GLY A 120 16.78 3.60 -2.12
CA GLY A 120 15.42 3.81 -1.64
C GLY A 120 15.29 5.11 -0.85
N LEU A 121 14.27 5.91 -1.15
CA LEU A 121 14.04 7.24 -0.57
C LEU A 121 12.87 7.30 0.39
N LEU A 122 12.02 6.27 0.45
CA LEU A 122 10.87 6.25 1.36
C LEU A 122 11.33 6.21 2.82
N LYS A 123 10.74 7.08 3.64
CA LYS A 123 11.06 7.21 5.07
C LYS A 123 10.35 6.19 5.94
N ALA A 124 9.41 5.43 5.36
CA ALA A 124 8.59 4.46 6.06
C ALA A 124 9.45 3.38 6.73
N LYS A 125 9.19 3.12 8.00
CA LYS A 125 9.88 2.08 8.79
C LYS A 125 9.31 0.70 8.52
N ALA A 126 8.03 0.63 8.18
CA ALA A 126 7.33 -0.59 7.82
C ALA A 126 6.25 -0.32 6.78
N ALA A 127 5.96 -1.35 5.98
CA ALA A 127 4.80 -1.41 5.10
C ALA A 127 3.97 -2.66 5.41
N VAL A 128 2.66 -2.48 5.49
CA VAL A 128 1.69 -3.56 5.69
C VAL A 128 0.72 -3.58 4.53
N VAL A 129 0.52 -4.75 3.92
CA VAL A 129 -0.44 -4.93 2.83
C VAL A 129 -1.53 -5.90 3.26
N PHE A 130 -2.77 -5.46 3.19
CA PHE A 130 -3.95 -6.29 3.40
C PHE A 130 -4.60 -6.60 2.06
N ASN A 131 -4.65 -7.87 1.72
CA ASN A 131 -5.28 -8.35 0.51
C ASN A 131 -6.54 -9.15 0.80
N THR A 132 -7.50 -9.10 -0.11
CA THR A 132 -8.63 -10.02 -0.14
C THR A 132 -8.57 -10.88 -1.39
N SER A 133 -8.97 -12.13 -1.30
CA SER A 133 -8.96 -13.07 -2.42
C SER A 133 -10.11 -14.08 -2.33
N ASN A 134 -10.53 -14.60 -3.47
CA ASN A 134 -11.39 -15.79 -3.56
C ASN A 134 -10.60 -17.07 -3.92
N THR A 135 -9.27 -16.98 -3.94
CA THR A 135 -8.39 -18.11 -4.22
C THR A 135 -7.97 -18.77 -2.90
N PRO A 136 -8.21 -20.07 -2.71
CA PRO A 136 -7.70 -20.81 -1.55
C PRO A 136 -6.16 -20.80 -1.51
N GLU A 137 -5.61 -20.79 -0.30
CA GLU A 137 -4.17 -20.66 -0.05
C GLU A 137 -3.32 -21.71 -0.82
N ALA A 138 -3.79 -22.95 -0.85
CA ALA A 138 -3.07 -24.01 -1.54
C ALA A 138 -2.93 -23.74 -3.05
N ARG A 139 -3.94 -23.15 -3.69
CA ARG A 139 -3.87 -22.77 -5.11
C ARG A 139 -2.97 -21.57 -5.31
N GLU A 140 -3.10 -20.55 -4.48
CA GLU A 140 -2.27 -19.35 -4.55
C GLU A 140 -0.78 -19.71 -4.47
N ASN A 141 -0.40 -20.50 -3.46
CA ASN A 141 1.00 -20.82 -3.21
C ASN A 141 1.58 -21.87 -4.16
N LYS A 142 0.82 -22.96 -4.44
CA LYS A 142 1.36 -24.11 -5.19
C LYS A 142 1.25 -23.95 -6.70
N ILE A 143 0.23 -23.24 -7.18
CA ILE A 143 -0.04 -23.13 -8.63
C ILE A 143 0.39 -21.75 -9.13
N PHE A 144 0.02 -20.68 -8.43
CA PHE A 144 0.31 -19.31 -8.87
C PHE A 144 1.64 -18.76 -8.35
N GLY A 145 2.19 -19.34 -7.27
CA GLY A 145 3.47 -18.94 -6.68
C GLY A 145 3.41 -17.61 -5.92
N ASP A 146 2.21 -17.19 -5.49
CA ASP A 146 1.94 -15.96 -4.74
C ASP A 146 2.65 -14.71 -5.31
N PRO A 147 2.27 -14.27 -6.52
CA PRO A 147 2.94 -13.17 -7.18
C PRO A 147 2.88 -11.86 -6.41
N LEU A 148 1.79 -11.61 -5.66
CA LEU A 148 1.62 -10.37 -4.87
C LEU A 148 2.65 -10.25 -3.75
N GLU A 149 3.07 -11.34 -3.11
CA GLU A 149 4.14 -11.30 -2.11
C GLU A 149 5.42 -10.75 -2.73
N ARG A 150 5.78 -11.27 -3.89
CA ARG A 150 7.00 -10.87 -4.61
C ARG A 150 6.93 -9.44 -5.13
N ILE A 151 5.78 -9.05 -5.69
CA ILE A 151 5.54 -7.69 -6.19
C ILE A 151 5.72 -6.67 -5.06
N TRP A 152 4.98 -6.83 -3.96
CA TRP A 152 5.01 -5.86 -2.89
C TRP A 152 6.34 -5.83 -2.15
N LYS A 153 6.83 -6.98 -1.73
CA LYS A 153 8.05 -7.07 -0.94
C LYS A 153 9.29 -6.67 -1.75
N SER A 154 9.56 -7.45 -2.80
CA SER A 154 10.85 -7.35 -3.48
C SER A 154 10.88 -6.28 -4.56
N CYS A 155 9.82 -6.22 -5.41
CA CYS A 155 9.83 -5.29 -6.53
C CYS A 155 9.52 -3.85 -6.13
N ILE A 156 8.76 -3.64 -5.03
CA ILE A 156 8.31 -2.30 -4.61
C ILE A 156 9.01 -1.87 -3.33
N PHE A 157 8.69 -2.47 -2.18
CA PHE A 157 9.14 -1.93 -0.90
C PHE A 157 10.64 -2.06 -0.68
N ASP A 158 11.25 -3.21 -0.98
CA ASP A 158 12.71 -3.37 -0.90
C ASP A 158 13.44 -2.40 -1.84
N PHE A 159 12.92 -2.21 -3.05
CA PHE A 159 13.46 -1.29 -4.04
C PHE A 159 13.37 0.17 -3.56
N CYS A 160 12.28 0.54 -2.92
CA CYS A 160 12.06 1.89 -2.36
C CYS A 160 12.67 2.11 -0.97
N GLY A 161 13.38 1.12 -0.40
CA GLY A 161 14.09 1.24 0.87
C GLY A 161 13.31 0.86 2.12
N VAL A 162 12.09 0.33 2.00
CA VAL A 162 11.28 -0.12 3.14
C VAL A 162 11.57 -1.59 3.42
N LYS A 163 12.36 -1.87 4.46
CA LYS A 163 12.87 -3.22 4.77
C LYS A 163 11.96 -4.07 5.63
N THR A 164 11.08 -3.46 6.42
CA THR A 164 10.11 -4.18 7.24
C THR A 164 8.80 -4.27 6.48
N PHE A 165 8.39 -5.49 6.16
CA PHE A 165 7.21 -5.75 5.35
C PHE A 165 6.38 -6.88 5.94
N GLU A 166 5.07 -6.72 5.93
CA GLU A 166 4.09 -7.77 6.27
C GLU A 166 2.94 -7.73 5.27
N ARG A 167 2.45 -8.90 4.91
CA ARG A 167 1.25 -9.02 4.08
C ARG A 167 0.31 -10.08 4.62
N LEU A 168 -0.95 -9.70 4.83
CA LEU A 168 -2.03 -10.62 5.17
C LEU A 168 -3.02 -10.70 4.02
N MET A 169 -3.35 -11.93 3.63
CA MET A 169 -4.38 -12.19 2.63
C MET A 169 -5.57 -12.90 3.27
N PHE A 170 -6.72 -12.23 3.30
CA PHE A 170 -8.00 -12.76 3.77
C PHE A 170 -8.69 -13.51 2.64
N ARG A 171 -8.99 -14.78 2.86
CA ARG A 171 -9.51 -15.68 1.83
C ARG A 171 -10.32 -16.84 2.46
N VAL A 172 -11.36 -17.32 1.87
CA VAL A 172 -12.04 -17.02 0.60
C VAL A 172 -13.18 -16.04 0.91
N VAL A 173 -13.15 -14.82 0.40
CA VAL A 173 -14.12 -13.78 0.80
C VAL A 173 -15.56 -14.15 0.44
N ALA A 174 -15.77 -14.82 -0.72
CA ALA A 174 -17.10 -15.21 -1.17
C ALA A 174 -17.78 -16.22 -0.23
N ASP A 175 -17.01 -17.06 0.45
CA ASP A 175 -17.51 -18.09 1.36
C ASP A 175 -17.52 -17.64 2.83
N SER A 176 -16.97 -16.45 3.14
CA SER A 176 -16.83 -15.96 4.50
C SER A 176 -18.14 -15.44 5.08
N ASP A 177 -18.36 -15.72 6.36
CA ASP A 177 -19.46 -15.17 7.15
C ASP A 177 -19.08 -13.92 7.96
N GLU A 178 -20.04 -13.38 8.72
CA GLU A 178 -19.80 -12.21 9.57
C GLU A 178 -18.84 -12.47 10.73
N VAL A 179 -18.82 -13.69 11.25
CA VAL A 179 -17.95 -14.06 12.37
C VAL A 179 -16.50 -14.09 11.90
N GLU A 180 -16.25 -14.74 10.77
CA GLU A 180 -14.93 -14.79 10.17
C GLU A 180 -14.41 -13.41 9.79
N ARG A 181 -15.26 -12.55 9.20
CA ARG A 181 -14.88 -11.17 8.87
C ARG A 181 -14.54 -10.33 10.10
N LYS A 182 -15.22 -10.53 11.23
CA LYS A 182 -14.84 -9.89 12.50
C LYS A 182 -13.45 -10.33 12.97
N VAL A 183 -13.16 -11.63 12.91
CA VAL A 183 -11.82 -12.16 13.24
C VAL A 183 -10.75 -11.55 12.33
N TRP A 184 -11.02 -11.38 11.03
CA TRP A 184 -10.10 -10.72 10.11
C TRP A 184 -9.85 -9.25 10.47
N LEU A 185 -10.87 -8.51 10.87
CA LEU A 185 -10.70 -7.13 11.35
C LEU A 185 -9.88 -7.05 12.65
N GLU A 186 -10.04 -8.03 13.54
CA GLU A 186 -9.19 -8.14 14.74
C GLU A 186 -7.72 -8.44 14.37
N GLN A 187 -7.47 -9.29 13.38
CA GLN A 187 -6.13 -9.55 12.85
C GLN A 187 -5.51 -8.30 12.23
N VAL A 188 -6.30 -7.46 11.54
CA VAL A 188 -5.85 -6.15 11.05
C VAL A 188 -5.33 -5.30 12.22
N ALA A 189 -6.13 -5.17 13.29
CA ALA A 189 -5.75 -4.37 14.45
C ALA A 189 -4.49 -4.90 15.15
N GLN A 190 -4.40 -6.22 15.34
CA GLN A 190 -3.23 -6.88 15.94
C GLN A 190 -1.95 -6.69 15.09
N THR A 191 -2.09 -6.78 13.78
CA THR A 191 -0.97 -6.55 12.86
C THR A 191 -0.50 -5.11 12.95
N LEU A 192 -1.42 -4.15 12.95
CA LEU A 192 -1.06 -2.74 13.08
C LEU A 192 -0.41 -2.42 14.43
N ASP A 193 -0.84 -3.04 15.54
CA ASP A 193 -0.17 -2.88 16.84
C ASP A 193 1.29 -3.37 16.83
N ARG A 194 1.57 -4.43 16.07
CA ARG A 194 2.92 -4.98 15.94
C ARG A 194 3.86 -4.05 15.18
N TYR A 195 3.40 -3.46 14.09
CA TYR A 195 4.24 -2.64 13.21
C TYR A 195 4.15 -1.14 13.52
N PHE A 196 3.04 -0.70 14.08
CA PHE A 196 2.75 0.69 14.45
C PHE A 196 2.18 0.77 15.87
N PRO A 197 3.01 0.49 16.88
CA PRO A 197 2.57 0.50 18.28
C PRO A 197 2.10 1.89 18.69
N LYS A 198 1.22 1.93 19.69
CA LYS A 198 0.67 3.18 20.24
C LYS A 198 1.79 4.16 20.59
N GLN A 199 1.65 5.40 20.11
CA GLN A 199 2.58 6.47 20.44
C GLN A 199 2.44 6.80 21.93
N MET A 200 3.55 6.73 22.68
CA MET A 200 3.56 7.27 24.04
C MET A 200 3.59 8.79 23.92
N ASN A 201 2.59 9.46 24.50
CA ASN A 201 2.67 10.90 24.71
C ASN A 201 3.84 11.13 25.70
N LEU A 202 4.96 11.63 25.20
CA LEU A 202 5.98 12.23 26.05
C LEU A 202 5.35 13.52 26.59
N LEU A 203 4.87 13.45 27.84
CA LEU A 203 4.49 14.63 28.63
C LEU A 203 5.71 15.51 28.89
#